data_a9c35b4ca1a0c75c6f89350b464a1f4b
#
_entry.id   a9c35b4ca1a0c75c6f89350b464a1f4b
#
_cell.length_a   1.000
_cell.length_b   1.000
_cell.length_c   1.000
_cell.angle_alpha   90.00
_cell.angle_beta   90.00
_cell.angle_gamma   90.00
#
_symmetry.space_group_name_H-M   'P 1'
#
loop_
_entity.id
_entity.type
_entity.pdbx_description
1 polymer ?
#
loop_
_entity_poly.entity_id
_entity_poly.type
_entity_poly.pdbx_seq_one_letter_code
_entity_poly.pdbx_strand_id
1 'polypeptide(L)'
;MLCPFCQREFELCQEGSGGSNRIFCYDCLPIIKDRYKRNRARYILLRKYANRLKREKGCARCGYNECAAALEWHHPEKDKDGDPSTLLNKSLKAYLDEVSKCILLCSNCHREIHCDNEDY
;
A
#
# COMPACT_ATOMS: atom_id res chain seq x y z
N MET A 1 -6.10 12.63 14.91
CA MET A 1 -5.37 11.66 14.07
C MET A 1 -5.13 12.25 12.69
N LEU A 2 -4.05 11.88 12.06
CA LEU A 2 -3.75 12.32 10.70
C LEU A 2 -4.17 11.26 9.70
N CYS A 3 -5.01 11.64 8.72
CA CYS A 3 -5.43 10.72 7.67
C CYS A 3 -4.27 10.47 6.69
N PRO A 4 -3.85 9.23 6.48
CA PRO A 4 -2.70 8.96 5.59
C PRO A 4 -3.00 9.24 4.13
N PHE A 5 -4.28 9.31 3.73
CA PHE A 5 -4.64 9.55 2.34
C PHE A 5 -4.69 11.02 1.98
N CYS A 6 -5.39 11.85 2.77
CA CYS A 6 -5.58 13.27 2.46
C CYS A 6 -4.71 14.22 3.30
N GLN A 7 -3.99 13.70 4.29
CA GLN A 7 -3.10 14.46 5.18
C GLN A 7 -3.82 15.47 6.08
N ARG A 8 -5.15 15.38 6.20
CA ARG A 8 -5.91 16.23 7.12
C ARG A 8 -6.05 15.57 8.48
N GLU A 9 -6.09 16.37 9.52
CA GLU A 9 -6.38 15.86 10.86
C GLU A 9 -7.87 15.58 11.02
N PHE A 10 -8.21 14.57 11.80
CA PHE A 10 -9.60 14.22 12.10
C PHE A 10 -9.67 13.59 13.49
N GLU A 11 -10.89 13.60 14.06
CA GLU A 11 -11.16 12.96 15.34
C GLU A 11 -12.10 11.79 15.15
N LEU A 12 -11.94 10.76 16.00
CA LEU A 12 -12.81 9.60 15.96
C LEU A 12 -14.19 9.97 16.50
N CYS A 13 -15.22 9.61 15.73
CA CYS A 13 -16.59 9.75 16.15
C CYS A 13 -16.93 8.64 17.14
N GLN A 14 -17.60 8.98 18.24
CA GLN A 14 -17.98 8.01 19.26
C GLN A 14 -19.14 7.12 18.83
N GLU A 15 -19.92 7.56 17.86
CA GLU A 15 -21.01 6.76 17.32
C GLU A 15 -20.55 5.87 16.19
N GLY A 16 -20.20 4.74 16.57
CA GLY A 16 -20.30 3.45 15.96
C GLY A 16 -19.83 3.19 14.59
N SER A 17 -18.62 3.43 14.17
CA SER A 17 -18.18 2.71 13.00
C SER A 17 -16.70 2.87 12.73
N GLY A 18 -16.11 1.78 12.69
CA GLY A 18 -14.69 1.66 12.54
C GLY A 18 -13.93 1.78 13.84
N GLY A 19 -14.58 2.18 14.93
CA GLY A 19 -14.03 2.17 16.27
C GLY A 19 -12.61 2.73 16.37
N SER A 20 -11.84 2.19 17.30
CA SER A 20 -10.45 2.58 17.56
C SER A 20 -9.47 2.19 16.47
N ASN A 21 -9.91 1.37 15.51
CA ASN A 21 -9.04 0.86 14.44
C ASN A 21 -9.11 1.70 13.15
N ARG A 22 -9.90 2.75 13.15
CA ARG A 22 -10.01 3.61 11.97
C ARG A 22 -8.71 4.39 11.75
N ILE A 23 -8.21 4.38 10.52
CA ILE A 23 -7.00 5.10 10.14
C ILE A 23 -7.26 6.22 9.11
N PHE A 24 -8.33 6.09 8.32
CA PHE A 24 -8.71 7.12 7.34
C PHE A 24 -9.81 8.01 7.89
N CYS A 25 -9.79 9.28 7.50
CA CYS A 25 -10.85 10.22 7.92
C CYS A 25 -12.20 9.83 7.32
N TYR A 26 -13.27 10.46 7.85
CA TYR A 26 -14.63 10.12 7.41
C TYR A 26 -14.96 10.64 6.02
N ASP A 27 -14.23 11.62 5.52
CA ASP A 27 -14.39 12.10 4.14
C ASP A 27 -13.79 11.11 3.14
N CYS A 28 -12.59 10.59 3.44
CA CYS A 28 -11.94 9.60 2.58
C CYS A 28 -12.61 8.24 2.65
N LEU A 29 -13.05 7.85 3.86
CA LEU A 29 -13.72 6.58 4.08
C LEU A 29 -14.99 6.83 4.89
N PRO A 30 -16.13 7.09 4.23
CA PRO A 30 -17.39 7.35 4.92
C PRO A 30 -17.85 6.18 5.78
N ILE A 31 -18.76 6.47 6.70
CA ILE A 31 -19.42 5.46 7.52
C ILE A 31 -20.38 4.67 6.64
N ILE A 32 -20.14 3.38 6.52
CA ILE A 32 -20.98 2.47 5.73
C ILE A 32 -21.41 1.33 6.63
N LYS A 33 -22.73 1.16 6.80
CA LYS A 33 -23.30 0.14 7.68
C LYS A 33 -23.17 -1.26 7.10
N ASP A 34 -23.34 -1.40 5.78
CA ASP A 34 -23.25 -2.68 5.12
C ASP A 34 -21.79 -3.16 5.14
N ARG A 35 -21.57 -4.34 5.73
CA ARG A 35 -20.22 -4.88 5.92
C ARG A 35 -19.49 -5.09 4.60
N TYR A 36 -20.17 -5.65 3.60
CA TYR A 36 -19.56 -5.93 2.30
C TYR A 36 -19.12 -4.64 1.61
N LYS A 37 -20.04 -3.65 1.57
CA LYS A 37 -19.75 -2.36 0.95
C LYS A 37 -18.64 -1.62 1.68
N ARG A 38 -18.62 -1.71 3.02
CA ARG A 38 -17.58 -1.08 3.84
C ARG A 38 -16.20 -1.70 3.55
N ASN A 39 -16.12 -3.01 3.50
CA ASN A 39 -14.86 -3.70 3.22
C ASN A 39 -14.35 -3.39 1.82
N ARG A 40 -15.25 -3.31 0.86
CA ARG A 40 -14.89 -2.95 -0.52
C ARG A 40 -14.39 -1.52 -0.63
N ALA A 41 -15.06 -0.57 0.03
CA ALA A 41 -14.64 0.83 0.03
C ALA A 41 -13.24 0.98 0.66
N ARG A 42 -13.01 0.29 1.77
CA ARG A 42 -11.70 0.27 2.42
C ARG A 42 -10.63 -0.32 1.51
N TYR A 43 -10.92 -1.42 0.85
CA TYR A 43 -10.00 -2.06 -0.09
C TYR A 43 -9.61 -1.11 -1.23
N ILE A 44 -10.59 -0.45 -1.83
CA ILE A 44 -10.36 0.50 -2.92
C ILE A 44 -9.45 1.64 -2.45
N LEU A 45 -9.72 2.19 -1.28
CA LEU A 45 -8.93 3.30 -0.73
C LEU A 45 -7.49 2.88 -0.43
N LEU A 46 -7.30 1.70 0.14
CA LEU A 46 -5.97 1.16 0.42
C LEU A 46 -5.18 0.94 -0.88
N ARG A 47 -5.82 0.45 -1.92
CA ARG A 47 -5.18 0.27 -3.22
C ARG A 47 -4.78 1.60 -3.84
N LYS A 48 -5.64 2.60 -3.75
CA LYS A 48 -5.32 3.96 -4.23
C LYS A 48 -4.12 4.54 -3.48
N TYR A 49 -4.08 4.36 -2.18
CA TYR A 49 -2.97 4.79 -1.35
C TYR A 49 -1.66 4.11 -1.76
N ALA A 50 -1.68 2.79 -1.89
CA ALA A 50 -0.50 2.01 -2.27
C ALA A 50 0.00 2.41 -3.66
N ASN A 51 -0.91 2.61 -4.62
CA ASN A 51 -0.55 3.01 -5.97
C ASN A 51 0.06 4.40 -6.00
N ARG A 52 -0.48 5.33 -5.22
CA ARG A 52 0.08 6.67 -5.09
C ARG A 52 1.50 6.63 -4.51
N LEU A 53 1.70 5.82 -3.47
CA LEU A 53 3.01 5.64 -2.85
C LEU A 53 4.04 5.11 -3.85
N LYS A 54 3.65 4.14 -4.68
CA LYS A 54 4.52 3.60 -5.72
C LYS A 54 4.91 4.67 -6.75
N ARG A 55 3.94 5.46 -7.21
CA ARG A 55 4.22 6.52 -8.19
C ARG A 55 5.08 7.64 -7.62
N GLU A 56 4.93 7.95 -6.33
CA GLU A 56 5.76 8.95 -5.66
C GLU A 56 7.21 8.48 -5.53
N LYS A 57 7.41 7.20 -5.24
CA LYS A 57 8.74 6.62 -5.12
C LYS A 57 9.40 6.37 -6.47
N GLY A 58 8.68 5.78 -7.40
CA GLY A 58 9.22 5.37 -8.69
C GLY A 58 10.19 4.21 -8.59
N CYS A 59 10.61 3.73 -9.75
CA CYS A 59 11.62 2.67 -9.82
C CYS A 59 12.96 3.17 -9.28
N ALA A 60 13.54 2.45 -8.33
CA ALA A 60 14.81 2.83 -7.70
C ALA A 60 15.98 2.78 -8.70
N ARG A 61 15.86 2.03 -9.79
CA ARG A 61 16.92 1.84 -10.75
C ARG A 61 16.84 2.78 -11.95
N CYS A 62 15.65 2.98 -12.53
CA CYS A 62 15.47 3.78 -13.75
C CYS A 62 14.58 5.01 -13.58
N GLY A 63 13.92 5.14 -12.44
CA GLY A 63 13.04 6.28 -12.14
C GLY A 63 11.64 6.23 -12.74
N TYR A 64 11.29 5.15 -13.43
CA TYR A 64 9.95 5.00 -14.00
C TYR A 64 8.87 5.14 -12.92
N ASN A 65 7.85 5.95 -13.15
CA ASN A 65 6.80 6.21 -12.16
C ASN A 65 5.43 6.49 -12.76
N GLU A 66 5.19 6.10 -14.00
CA GLU A 66 3.95 6.46 -14.68
C GLU A 66 2.78 5.54 -14.34
N CYS A 67 3.02 4.23 -14.25
CA CYS A 67 1.96 3.26 -13.99
C CYS A 67 2.31 2.43 -12.75
N ALA A 68 1.48 2.52 -11.72
CA ALA A 68 1.73 1.78 -10.47
C ALA A 68 1.71 0.26 -10.68
N ALA A 69 0.90 -0.23 -11.63
CA ALA A 69 0.85 -1.66 -11.93
C ALA A 69 2.15 -2.20 -12.51
N ALA A 70 2.97 -1.34 -13.09
CA ALA A 70 4.28 -1.71 -13.62
C ALA A 70 5.39 -1.61 -12.57
N LEU A 71 5.06 -1.20 -11.34
CA LEU A 71 6.00 -1.07 -10.24
C LEU A 71 5.79 -2.20 -9.25
N GLU A 72 6.86 -2.88 -8.90
CA GLU A 72 6.83 -4.09 -8.07
C GLU A 72 7.80 -3.94 -6.89
N TRP A 73 7.37 -4.44 -5.72
CA TRP A 73 8.21 -4.49 -4.54
C TRP A 73 9.16 -5.69 -4.64
N HIS A 74 10.45 -5.43 -4.54
CA HIS A 74 11.49 -6.45 -4.57
C HIS A 74 12.16 -6.56 -3.20
N HIS A 75 12.21 -7.79 -2.66
CA HIS A 75 12.92 -8.07 -1.42
C HIS A 75 14.39 -8.36 -1.75
N PRO A 76 15.33 -7.46 -1.42
CA PRO A 76 16.74 -7.71 -1.71
C PRO A 76 17.32 -8.83 -0.85
N GLU A 77 16.72 -9.08 0.30
CA GLU A 77 17.10 -10.16 1.20
C GLU A 77 15.94 -11.13 1.37
N LYS A 78 16.22 -12.34 1.85
CA LYS A 78 15.19 -13.35 2.04
C LYS A 78 14.36 -13.17 3.32
N ASP A 79 14.38 -11.98 3.91
CA ASP A 79 13.67 -11.64 5.14
C ASP A 79 12.25 -11.17 4.79
N LYS A 80 11.42 -12.07 4.32
CA LYS A 80 10.08 -11.78 3.86
C LYS A 80 9.06 -12.34 4.84
N ASP A 81 8.33 -11.43 5.51
CA ASP A 81 7.24 -11.83 6.43
C ASP A 81 5.92 -12.07 5.72
N GLY A 82 5.79 -11.62 4.49
CA GLY A 82 4.58 -11.82 3.72
C GLY A 82 4.62 -11.08 2.40
N ASP A 83 3.60 -11.30 1.59
CA ASP A 83 3.44 -10.60 0.32
C ASP A 83 2.85 -9.22 0.58
N PRO A 84 3.47 -8.12 0.09
CA PRO A 84 2.93 -6.79 0.34
C PRO A 84 1.46 -6.61 -0.05
N SER A 85 1.04 -7.16 -1.18
CA SER A 85 -0.36 -7.06 -1.62
C SER A 85 -1.33 -7.76 -0.66
N THR A 86 -0.92 -8.87 -0.07
CA THR A 86 -1.72 -9.60 0.92
C THR A 86 -1.76 -8.83 2.25
N LEU A 87 -0.62 -8.31 2.68
CA LEU A 87 -0.53 -7.54 3.92
C LEU A 87 -1.32 -6.25 3.88
N LEU A 88 -1.43 -5.62 2.72
CA LEU A 88 -2.22 -4.41 2.54
C LEU A 88 -3.69 -4.64 2.94
N ASN A 89 -4.25 -5.81 2.62
CA ASN A 89 -5.62 -6.14 2.98
C ASN A 89 -5.80 -6.41 4.47
N LYS A 90 -4.74 -6.77 5.17
CA LYS A 90 -4.80 -7.04 6.61
C LYS A 90 -4.58 -5.79 7.44
N SER A 91 -3.53 -5.03 7.14
CA SER A 91 -3.15 -3.88 7.95
C SER A 91 -2.23 -2.96 7.15
N LEU A 92 -2.56 -1.67 7.12
CA LEU A 92 -1.68 -0.68 6.49
C LEU A 92 -0.32 -0.65 7.16
N LYS A 93 -0.27 -0.77 8.49
CA LYS A 93 0.99 -0.81 9.22
C LYS A 93 1.85 -1.99 8.79
N ALA A 94 1.26 -3.18 8.71
CA ALA A 94 1.98 -4.38 8.27
C ALA A 94 2.51 -4.21 6.85
N TYR A 95 1.71 -3.61 5.97
CA TYR A 95 2.14 -3.32 4.60
C TYR A 95 3.33 -2.36 4.58
N LEU A 96 3.25 -1.25 5.32
CA LEU A 96 4.32 -0.26 5.35
C LEU A 96 5.60 -0.83 5.97
N ASP A 97 5.47 -1.64 7.02
CA ASP A 97 6.61 -2.31 7.64
C ASP A 97 7.30 -3.26 6.65
N GLU A 98 6.51 -4.00 5.86
CA GLU A 98 7.07 -4.94 4.90
C GLU A 98 7.73 -4.23 3.71
N VAL A 99 7.09 -3.19 3.16
CA VAL A 99 7.69 -2.47 2.03
C VAL A 99 8.91 -1.65 2.42
N SER A 100 9.09 -1.36 3.71
CA SER A 100 10.32 -0.72 4.18
C SER A 100 11.55 -1.60 4.00
N LYS A 101 11.36 -2.91 3.90
CA LYS A 101 12.41 -3.89 3.62
C LYS A 101 12.68 -4.06 2.13
N CYS A 102 11.85 -3.48 1.28
CA CYS A 102 11.86 -3.69 -0.16
C CYS A 102 12.43 -2.50 -0.89
N ILE A 103 12.87 -2.73 -2.11
CA ILE A 103 13.11 -1.67 -3.09
C ILE A 103 12.00 -1.74 -4.14
N LEU A 104 11.60 -0.60 -4.67
CA LEU A 104 10.58 -0.54 -5.70
C LEU A 104 11.26 -0.54 -7.07
N LEU A 105 10.84 -1.45 -7.92
CA LEU A 105 11.41 -1.62 -9.27
C LEU A 105 10.28 -1.72 -10.29
N CYS A 106 10.49 -1.17 -11.48
CA CYS A 106 9.57 -1.45 -12.58
C CYS A 106 9.76 -2.91 -13.03
N SER A 107 8.77 -3.44 -13.73
CA SER A 107 8.80 -4.84 -14.18
C SER A 107 10.06 -5.17 -14.96
N ASN A 108 10.51 -4.27 -15.81
CA ASN A 108 11.72 -4.47 -16.61
C ASN A 108 12.98 -4.56 -15.74
N CYS A 109 13.18 -3.58 -14.85
CA CYS A 109 14.34 -3.59 -13.96
C CYS A 109 14.31 -4.76 -12.99
N HIS A 110 13.12 -5.15 -12.52
CA HIS A 110 12.97 -6.29 -11.64
C HIS A 110 13.42 -7.59 -12.33
N ARG A 111 13.03 -7.77 -13.57
CA ARG A 111 13.45 -8.93 -14.36
C ARG A 111 14.94 -8.91 -14.66
N GLU A 112 15.50 -7.75 -14.94
CA GLU A 112 16.94 -7.62 -15.20
C GLU A 112 17.76 -8.01 -13.97
N ILE A 113 17.33 -7.60 -12.77
CA ILE A 113 18.03 -7.98 -11.54
C ILE A 113 18.01 -9.50 -11.35
N HIS A 114 16.87 -10.15 -11.56
CA HIS A 114 16.80 -11.60 -11.48
C HIS A 114 17.64 -12.29 -12.56
N CYS A 115 17.65 -11.74 -13.76
CA CYS A 115 18.46 -12.26 -14.85
C CYS A 115 19.96 -12.16 -14.55
N ASP A 116 20.40 -11.05 -13.95
CA ASP A 116 21.80 -10.84 -13.59
C ASP A 116 22.26 -11.76 -12.47
N ASN A 117 21.35 -12.13 -11.56
CA ASN A 117 21.66 -12.96 -10.39
C ASN A 117 21.38 -14.43 -10.59
N GLU A 118 20.65 -14.79 -11.61
CA GLU A 118 20.19 -16.15 -11.88
C GLU A 118 20.54 -16.54 -13.30
N ASP A 119 20.87 -17.80 -13.49
CA ASP A 119 21.03 -18.38 -14.82
C ASP A 119 19.63 -18.73 -15.35
N TYR A 120 19.03 -17.80 -16.06
CA TYR A 120 17.76 -18.03 -16.72
C TYR A 120 17.92 -18.94 -17.93
#